data_e874eaebab1147181e230cfb9d1229cf
#
_entry.id   e874eaebab1147181e230cfb9d1229cf
#
_cell.length_a   1.000
_cell.length_b   1.000
_cell.length_c   1.000
_cell.angle_alpha   90.00
_cell.angle_beta   90.00
_cell.angle_gamma   90.00
#
_symmetry.space_group_name_H-M   'P 1'
#
loop_
_entity.id
_entity.type
_entity.pdbx_description
1 polymer ?
#
loop_
_entity_poly.entity_id
_entity_poly.type
_entity_poly.pdbx_seq_one_letter_code
_entity_poly.pdbx_strand_id
1 'polypeptide(L)'
;MRLIMEAKGITPILNVSNIQATFAWFEKLGWQKAWDWGSPPTFGSVCSNKCEIFLCQNAQGGRGISALKVTAGVDGAEAADKGVWMSIWVDDVDKIHKHCLTQGIEVTYPPTNEPWNVREMHIRHPDGHVFRISHGLEESV
;
A
#
# COMPACT_ATOMS: atom_id res chain seq x y z
N MET A 1 4.60 -22.21 -28.06
CA MET A 1 5.30 -22.34 -26.79
C MET A 1 4.33 -22.82 -25.73
N ARG A 2 4.76 -23.78 -24.95
CA ARG A 2 3.93 -24.31 -23.88
C ARG A 2 4.25 -23.59 -22.57
N LEU A 3 3.24 -23.02 -21.93
CA LEU A 3 3.41 -22.35 -20.65
C LEU A 3 3.38 -23.40 -19.51
N ILE A 4 4.35 -23.32 -18.61
CA ILE A 4 4.37 -24.17 -17.42
C ILE A 4 3.40 -23.63 -16.36
N MET A 5 3.34 -22.32 -16.24
CA MET A 5 2.44 -21.65 -15.30
C MET A 5 1.60 -20.61 -16.06
N GLU A 6 0.30 -20.64 -15.79
CA GLU A 6 -0.62 -19.60 -16.26
C GLU A 6 -1.24 -18.95 -15.02
N ALA A 7 -0.76 -17.75 -14.70
CA ALA A 7 -1.25 -17.04 -13.52
C ALA A 7 -2.66 -16.51 -13.80
N LYS A 8 -3.59 -16.75 -12.89
CA LYS A 8 -4.98 -16.28 -13.00
C LYS A 8 -5.26 -15.07 -12.11
N GLY A 9 -4.33 -14.72 -11.28
CA GLY A 9 -4.43 -13.56 -10.42
C GLY A 9 -3.28 -13.52 -9.45
N ILE A 10 -3.12 -12.38 -8.82
CA ILE A 10 -2.11 -12.19 -7.77
C ILE A 10 -2.78 -11.44 -6.65
N THR A 11 -2.65 -11.93 -5.43
CA THR A 11 -3.13 -11.24 -4.24
C THR A 11 -1.95 -11.04 -3.29
N PRO A 12 -1.57 -9.80 -2.99
CA PRO A 12 -0.54 -9.55 -1.99
C PRO A 12 -1.05 -9.91 -0.60
N ILE A 13 -0.15 -10.41 0.23
CA ILE A 13 -0.43 -10.71 1.65
C ILE A 13 0.55 -9.90 2.48
N LEU A 14 0.04 -9.00 3.30
CA LEU A 14 0.86 -8.17 4.15
C LEU A 14 0.97 -8.77 5.54
N ASN A 15 2.20 -8.84 6.05
CA ASN A 15 2.45 -9.18 7.44
C ASN A 15 2.15 -7.97 8.30
N VAL A 16 1.21 -8.08 9.22
CA VAL A 16 0.81 -6.97 10.08
C VAL A 16 0.96 -7.35 11.56
N SER A 17 1.24 -6.37 12.39
CA SER A 17 1.40 -6.59 13.82
C SER A 17 0.07 -6.67 14.55
N ASN A 18 -0.95 -5.97 14.05
CA ASN A 18 -2.28 -5.90 14.65
C ASN A 18 -3.31 -5.77 13.53
N ILE A 19 -4.02 -6.87 13.28
CA ILE A 19 -4.95 -6.90 12.14
C ILE A 19 -6.15 -5.97 12.32
N GLN A 20 -6.65 -5.81 13.55
CA GLN A 20 -7.77 -4.91 13.81
C GLN A 20 -7.39 -3.46 13.55
N ALA A 21 -6.19 -3.06 14.00
CA ALA A 21 -5.68 -1.73 13.72
C ALA A 21 -5.46 -1.50 12.23
N THR A 22 -5.06 -2.55 11.50
CA THR A 22 -4.86 -2.48 10.06
C THR A 22 -6.18 -2.35 9.31
N PHE A 23 -7.20 -3.07 9.71
CA PHE A 23 -8.54 -2.87 9.14
C PHE A 23 -8.99 -1.42 9.30
N ALA A 24 -8.81 -0.85 10.50
CA ALA A 24 -9.16 0.54 10.76
C ALA A 24 -8.35 1.53 9.92
N TRP A 25 -7.06 1.25 9.73
CA TRP A 25 -6.21 2.08 8.88
C TRP A 25 -6.69 2.09 7.43
N PHE A 26 -7.03 0.91 6.90
CA PHE A 26 -7.54 0.82 5.54
C PHE A 26 -8.91 1.50 5.39
N GLU A 27 -9.75 1.44 6.41
CA GLU A 27 -11.03 2.17 6.40
C GLU A 27 -10.80 3.67 6.30
N LYS A 28 -9.81 4.21 7.00
CA LYS A 28 -9.44 5.63 6.88
C LYS A 28 -9.00 5.98 5.46
N LEU A 29 -8.33 5.05 4.79
CA LEU A 29 -7.90 5.23 3.41
C LEU A 29 -9.06 5.14 2.42
N GLY A 30 -10.20 4.62 2.84
CA GLY A 30 -11.39 4.44 1.99
C GLY A 30 -11.57 3.04 1.49
N TRP A 31 -10.79 2.10 1.97
CA TRP A 31 -10.94 0.68 1.66
C TRP A 31 -11.94 0.04 2.63
N GLN A 32 -12.43 -1.13 2.30
CA GLN A 32 -13.39 -1.87 3.11
C GLN A 32 -12.83 -3.23 3.51
N LYS A 33 -13.16 -3.66 4.72
CA LYS A 33 -12.89 -5.03 5.11
C LYS A 33 -13.82 -5.95 4.31
N ALA A 34 -13.24 -6.94 3.62
CA ALA A 34 -14.02 -7.90 2.85
C ALA A 34 -14.44 -9.09 3.71
N TRP A 35 -13.50 -9.64 4.46
CA TRP A 35 -13.77 -10.77 5.36
C TRP A 35 -12.62 -10.90 6.35
N ASP A 36 -12.85 -11.67 7.41
CA ASP A 36 -11.80 -12.05 8.35
C ASP A 36 -11.97 -13.52 8.76
N TRP A 37 -10.92 -14.06 9.36
CA TRP A 37 -10.90 -15.44 9.83
C TRP A 37 -10.17 -15.50 11.18
N GLY A 38 -10.74 -16.30 12.07
CA GLY A 38 -10.19 -16.50 13.40
C GLY A 38 -10.99 -15.78 14.47
N SER A 39 -10.87 -16.22 15.71
CA SER A 39 -11.57 -15.64 16.85
C SER A 39 -10.59 -15.53 18.02
N PRO A 40 -9.94 -14.40 18.23
CA PRO A 40 -10.02 -13.16 17.43
C PRO A 40 -9.39 -13.32 16.03
N PRO A 41 -9.71 -12.42 15.09
CA PRO A 41 -9.19 -12.53 13.74
C PRO A 41 -7.66 -12.41 13.67
N THR A 42 -7.05 -13.28 12.84
CA THR A 42 -5.61 -13.23 12.56
C THR A 42 -5.31 -13.17 11.06
N PHE A 43 -6.32 -13.38 10.24
CA PHE A 43 -6.21 -13.33 8.78
C PHE A 43 -7.45 -12.62 8.24
N GLY A 44 -7.30 -11.91 7.13
CA GLY A 44 -8.43 -11.23 6.54
C GLY A 44 -8.10 -10.56 5.24
N SER A 45 -9.04 -9.77 4.75
CA SER A 45 -8.93 -9.11 3.46
C SER A 45 -9.55 -7.73 3.52
N VAL A 46 -8.92 -6.80 2.81
CA VAL A 46 -9.46 -5.47 2.53
C VAL A 46 -9.58 -5.32 1.02
N CYS A 47 -10.56 -4.56 0.59
CA CYS A 47 -10.83 -4.37 -0.83
C CYS A 47 -11.19 -2.92 -1.14
N SER A 48 -10.90 -2.53 -2.38
CA SER A 48 -11.33 -1.28 -2.98
C SER A 48 -11.63 -1.58 -4.44
N ASN A 49 -12.88 -1.40 -4.85
CA ASN A 49 -13.32 -1.79 -6.17
C ASN A 49 -13.00 -3.27 -6.43
N LYS A 50 -12.21 -3.57 -7.46
CA LYS A 50 -11.81 -4.96 -7.79
C LYS A 50 -10.47 -5.36 -7.21
N CYS A 51 -9.85 -4.48 -6.43
CA CYS A 51 -8.55 -4.74 -5.83
C CYS A 51 -8.71 -5.33 -4.44
N GLU A 52 -7.87 -6.29 -4.11
CA GLU A 52 -7.91 -6.98 -2.82
C GLU A 52 -6.50 -7.16 -2.28
N ILE A 53 -6.35 -6.96 -0.98
CA ILE A 53 -5.10 -7.20 -0.26
C ILE A 53 -5.43 -8.07 0.94
N PHE A 54 -4.70 -9.17 1.09
CA PHE A 54 -4.82 -10.00 2.28
C PHE A 54 -3.92 -9.49 3.39
N LEU A 55 -4.36 -9.66 4.61
CA LEU A 55 -3.64 -9.27 5.82
C LEU A 55 -3.48 -10.52 6.69
N CYS A 56 -2.28 -10.73 7.20
CA CYS A 56 -2.01 -11.86 8.08
C CYS A 56 -1.18 -11.39 9.27
N GLN A 57 -1.69 -11.61 10.47
CA GLN A 57 -1.03 -11.13 11.67
C GLN A 57 0.16 -12.02 12.03
N ASN A 58 1.32 -11.41 12.22
CA ASN A 58 2.57 -12.08 12.59
C ASN A 58 2.93 -13.22 11.63
N ALA A 59 2.82 -12.95 10.34
CA ALA A 59 3.03 -13.94 9.28
C ALA A 59 4.41 -13.82 8.64
N GLN A 60 4.59 -14.53 7.55
CA GLN A 60 5.77 -14.39 6.71
C GLN A 60 5.78 -13.02 6.02
N GLY A 61 6.91 -12.66 5.53
CA GLY A 61 7.10 -11.39 4.83
C GLY A 61 7.61 -10.31 5.75
N GLY A 62 8.17 -9.28 5.14
CA GLY A 62 8.77 -8.18 5.86
C GLY A 62 7.73 -7.26 6.46
N ARG A 63 8.09 -6.67 7.58
CA ARG A 63 7.41 -5.53 8.16
C ARG A 63 8.41 -4.80 9.06
N GLY A 64 8.06 -3.59 9.44
CA GLY A 64 8.89 -2.79 10.32
C GLY A 64 8.92 -1.36 9.87
N ILE A 65 9.35 -0.47 10.76
CA ILE A 65 9.50 0.93 10.45
C ILE A 65 10.97 1.27 10.50
N SER A 66 11.51 1.70 9.34
CA SER A 66 12.83 2.27 9.30
C SER A 66 12.79 3.70 9.83
N ALA A 67 13.76 4.08 10.64
CA ALA A 67 13.93 5.46 11.07
C ALA A 67 14.30 6.38 9.90
N LEU A 68 14.75 5.81 8.79
CA LEU A 68 15.16 6.56 7.61
C LEU A 68 14.00 6.68 6.63
N LYS A 69 13.78 7.89 6.14
CA LYS A 69 12.78 8.12 5.11
C LYS A 69 13.28 7.58 3.79
N VAL A 70 12.41 6.83 3.12
CA VAL A 70 12.69 6.33 1.77
C VAL A 70 12.04 7.30 0.79
N THR A 71 12.83 7.81 -0.14
CA THR A 71 12.31 8.65 -1.22
C THR A 71 12.13 7.80 -2.46
N ALA A 72 11.41 8.32 -3.44
CA ALA A 72 11.06 7.59 -4.65
C ALA A 72 12.30 7.00 -5.33
N GLY A 73 12.36 5.68 -5.40
CA GLY A 73 13.43 4.97 -6.08
C GLY A 73 14.80 5.06 -5.45
N VAL A 74 14.95 5.77 -4.35
CA VAL A 74 16.23 5.89 -3.67
C VAL A 74 16.11 5.23 -2.31
N ASP A 75 16.84 4.16 -2.15
CA ASP A 75 16.95 3.49 -0.88
C ASP A 75 18.35 3.75 -0.32
N GLY A 76 18.46 4.76 0.51
CA GLY A 76 19.70 5.11 1.15
C GLY A 76 20.00 4.31 2.40
N ALA A 77 19.14 3.38 2.74
CA ALA A 77 19.26 2.70 4.01
C ALA A 77 19.24 1.21 3.84
N GLU A 78 20.23 0.55 4.40
CA GLU A 78 20.16 -0.87 4.66
C GLU A 78 19.29 -1.11 5.88
N ALA A 79 18.05 -0.69 5.81
CA ALA A 79 17.16 -0.93 6.91
C ALA A 79 16.65 -2.36 6.82
N ALA A 80 16.99 -3.17 7.81
CA ALA A 80 16.47 -4.52 7.93
C ALA A 80 14.96 -4.52 8.12
N ASP A 81 14.42 -3.41 8.61
CA ASP A 81 13.02 -3.30 9.02
C ASP A 81 12.21 -2.51 8.01
N LYS A 82 12.00 -3.12 6.83
CA LYS A 82 11.18 -2.53 5.78
C LYS A 82 10.00 -3.42 5.49
N GLY A 83 8.85 -2.80 5.28
CA GLY A 83 7.68 -3.49 4.80
C GLY A 83 7.68 -3.63 3.28
N VAL A 84 6.52 -3.96 2.76
CA VAL A 84 6.30 -4.13 1.33
C VAL A 84 6.08 -2.77 0.69
N TRP A 85 6.54 -2.61 -0.55
CA TRP A 85 6.28 -1.43 -1.38
C TRP A 85 5.43 -1.88 -2.56
N MET A 86 4.30 -1.22 -2.77
CA MET A 86 3.42 -1.56 -3.87
C MET A 86 2.76 -0.32 -4.46
N SER A 87 2.36 -0.41 -5.71
CA SER A 87 1.66 0.67 -6.41
C SER A 87 0.17 0.46 -6.40
N ILE A 88 -0.56 1.52 -6.12
CA ILE A 88 -2.01 1.59 -6.26
C ILE A 88 -2.31 2.69 -7.27
N TRP A 89 -3.06 2.37 -8.30
CA TRP A 89 -3.46 3.31 -9.33
C TRP A 89 -4.80 3.91 -8.98
N VAL A 90 -4.91 5.23 -9.05
CA VAL A 90 -6.11 5.99 -8.71
C VAL A 90 -6.42 7.00 -9.82
N ASP A 91 -7.58 7.62 -9.75
CA ASP A 91 -7.97 8.64 -10.73
C ASP A 91 -7.37 10.00 -10.42
N ASP A 92 -7.20 10.33 -9.15
CA ASP A 92 -6.78 11.67 -8.73
C ASP A 92 -5.94 11.60 -7.45
N VAL A 93 -4.63 11.71 -7.62
CA VAL A 93 -3.67 11.64 -6.51
C VAL A 93 -3.88 12.78 -5.52
N ASP A 94 -4.16 13.99 -6.00
CA ASP A 94 -4.33 15.16 -5.12
C ASP A 94 -5.54 15.03 -4.21
N LYS A 95 -6.60 14.42 -4.70
CA LYS A 95 -7.78 14.13 -3.90
C LYS A 95 -7.45 13.16 -2.77
N ILE A 96 -6.70 12.11 -3.08
CA ILE A 96 -6.26 11.13 -2.08
C ILE A 96 -5.34 11.81 -1.06
N HIS A 97 -4.45 12.69 -1.52
CA HIS A 97 -3.55 13.42 -0.63
C HIS A 97 -4.32 14.25 0.40
N LYS A 98 -5.31 15.00 -0.03
CA LYS A 98 -6.16 15.79 0.87
C LYS A 98 -6.86 14.91 1.88
N HIS A 99 -7.37 13.79 1.42
CA HIS A 99 -8.04 12.81 2.29
C HIS A 99 -7.07 12.24 3.33
N CYS A 100 -5.87 11.88 2.92
CA CYS A 100 -4.84 11.37 3.83
C CYS A 100 -4.49 12.38 4.92
N LEU A 101 -4.34 13.65 4.54
CA LEU A 101 -4.06 14.71 5.52
C LEU A 101 -5.19 14.85 6.54
N THR A 102 -6.43 14.77 6.07
CA THR A 102 -7.61 14.84 6.95
C THR A 102 -7.67 13.67 7.91
N GLN A 103 -7.29 12.48 7.47
CA GLN A 103 -7.38 11.25 8.25
C GLN A 103 -6.14 10.94 9.07
N GLY A 104 -5.10 11.78 8.98
CA GLY A 104 -3.87 11.55 9.73
C GLY A 104 -3.04 10.38 9.21
N ILE A 105 -3.16 10.05 7.93
CA ILE A 105 -2.36 9.00 7.30
C ILE A 105 -0.99 9.60 6.95
N GLU A 106 0.09 8.90 7.29
CA GLU A 106 1.44 9.39 7.06
C GLU A 106 1.74 9.46 5.56
N VAL A 107 2.11 10.65 5.08
CA VAL A 107 2.57 10.87 3.71
C VAL A 107 4.09 11.01 3.74
N THR A 108 4.79 10.07 3.12
CA THR A 108 6.25 10.07 3.10
C THR A 108 6.83 10.77 1.89
N TYR A 109 6.02 10.98 0.86
CA TYR A 109 6.42 11.68 -0.36
C TYR A 109 5.19 12.38 -0.92
N PRO A 110 5.20 13.72 -1.05
CA PRO A 110 4.01 14.46 -1.48
C PRO A 110 3.74 14.28 -2.98
N PRO A 111 2.52 14.61 -3.44
CA PRO A 111 2.19 14.52 -4.86
C PRO A 111 3.20 15.26 -5.72
N THR A 112 3.77 14.55 -6.68
CA THR A 112 4.85 15.05 -7.53
C THR A 112 4.67 14.51 -8.93
N ASN A 113 4.84 15.38 -9.93
CA ASN A 113 4.89 14.95 -11.32
C ASN A 113 6.27 14.40 -11.63
N GLU A 114 6.32 13.16 -12.04
CA GLU A 114 7.55 12.44 -12.30
C GLU A 114 7.91 12.45 -13.79
N PRO A 115 9.21 12.33 -14.12
CA PRO A 115 9.62 12.33 -15.52
C PRO A 115 9.10 11.13 -16.32
N TRP A 116 8.64 10.08 -15.66
CA TRP A 116 8.04 8.92 -16.32
C TRP A 116 6.53 9.05 -16.51
N ASN A 117 6.05 10.28 -16.51
CA ASN A 117 4.71 10.64 -16.96
C ASN A 117 3.58 10.17 -16.05
N VAL A 118 3.85 10.19 -14.75
CA VAL A 118 2.83 9.95 -13.72
C VAL A 118 2.93 11.02 -12.65
N ARG A 119 1.83 11.24 -11.96
CA ARG A 119 1.82 11.99 -10.72
C ARG A 119 1.69 10.99 -9.59
N GLU A 120 2.60 11.04 -8.62
CA GLU A 120 2.62 10.05 -7.54
C GLU A 120 2.86 10.68 -6.19
N MET A 121 2.39 10.00 -5.17
CA MET A 121 2.67 10.26 -3.76
C MET A 121 2.93 8.92 -3.08
N HIS A 122 3.54 8.96 -1.90
CA HIS A 122 3.72 7.75 -1.10
C HIS A 122 3.10 7.94 0.27
N ILE A 123 2.45 6.89 0.77
CA ILE A 123 1.92 6.83 2.13
C ILE A 123 2.49 5.59 2.81
N ARG A 124 2.54 5.64 4.14
CA ARG A 124 3.11 4.54 4.91
C ARG A 124 2.17 4.05 6.00
N HIS A 125 1.94 2.74 6.01
CA HIS A 125 1.23 2.04 7.06
C HIS A 125 2.14 1.89 8.29
N PRO A 126 1.57 1.84 9.52
CA PRO A 126 2.37 1.72 10.75
C PRO A 126 3.34 0.53 10.81
N ASP A 127 3.11 -0.54 10.07
CA ASP A 127 4.04 -1.67 9.99
C ASP A 127 5.13 -1.49 8.93
N GLY A 128 5.24 -0.31 8.36
CA GLY A 128 6.30 0.01 7.40
C GLY A 128 5.98 -0.30 5.94
N HIS A 129 4.77 -0.75 5.65
CA HIS A 129 4.35 -0.95 4.26
C HIS A 129 4.12 0.39 3.59
N VAL A 130 4.64 0.54 2.38
CA VAL A 130 4.53 1.79 1.63
C VAL A 130 3.66 1.58 0.40
N PHE A 131 2.72 2.48 0.20
CA PHE A 131 1.84 2.47 -0.97
C PHE A 131 2.18 3.67 -1.83
N ARG A 132 2.57 3.38 -3.06
CA ARG A 132 2.79 4.38 -4.09
C ARG A 132 1.45 4.61 -4.77
N ILE A 133 0.88 5.81 -4.58
CA ILE A 133 -0.43 6.18 -5.13
C ILE A 133 -0.19 7.03 -6.36
N SER A 134 -0.69 6.62 -7.51
CA SER A 134 -0.35 7.29 -8.76
C SER A 134 -1.50 7.35 -9.76
N HIS A 135 -1.44 8.35 -10.61
CA HIS A 135 -2.23 8.39 -11.84
C HIS A 135 -1.36 8.88 -12.99
N GLY A 136 -1.73 8.45 -14.20
CA GLY A 136 -1.02 8.89 -15.40
C GLY A 136 -1.27 10.37 -15.68
N LEU A 137 -0.25 11.08 -16.15
CA LEU A 137 -0.41 12.45 -16.62
C LEU A 137 -0.95 12.39 -18.06
N GLU A 138 -1.84 13.35 -18.37
CA GLU A 138 -2.33 13.47 -19.73
C GLU A 138 -1.21 13.90 -20.63
N GLU A 139 -1.09 13.21 -21.78
CA GLU A 139 -0.15 13.61 -22.80
C GLU A 139 -0.65 14.88 -23.48
N SER A 140 0.23 15.87 -23.60
CA SER A 140 -0.03 17.04 -24.44
C SER A 140 -0.08 16.59 -25.89
N VAL A 141 -1.19 16.80 -26.51
CA VAL A 141 -1.35 16.49 -27.94
C VAL A 141 -0.81 17.65 -28.77
#